data_8ef1d66b648affcb5034f17b8c404423
#
_entry.id   8ef1d66b648affcb5034f17b8c404423
#
_cell.length_a   1.000
_cell.length_b   1.000
_cell.length_c   1.000
_cell.angle_alpha   90.00
_cell.angle_beta   90.00
_cell.angle_gamma   90.00
#
_symmetry.space_group_name_H-M   'P 1'
#
loop_
_entity.id
_entity.type
_entity.pdbx_description
1 polymer ?
#
loop_
_entity_poly.entity_id
_entity_poly.type
_entity_poly.pdbx_seq_one_letter_code
_entity_poly.pdbx_strand_id
1 'polypeptide(L)'
;MARMNRLPAGVLARGLAVLALAAGGCASTPPTVPVAARPLGVEVEALRLSAAGYMLDLRYRVVDVDAAAPLFERGTRPFLVEEGSGAQLAVPTTPKLGQLRTTRIQSVKPGRMYSMIFANPGRLVQPGARMVLAVGDQRIEGIVVE
;
A
#
# COMPACT_ATOMS: atom_id res chain seq x y z
N MET A 1 -89.08 -23.95 -6.53
CA MET A 1 -88.97 -23.82 -5.08
C MET A 1 -87.55 -23.39 -4.79
N ALA A 2 -87.31 -22.12 -4.72
CA ALA A 2 -87.29 -21.20 -3.60
C ALA A 2 -86.19 -21.58 -2.56
N ARG A 3 -85.20 -20.81 -2.47
CA ARG A 3 -84.76 -19.83 -1.45
C ARG A 3 -83.25 -19.56 -1.69
N MET A 4 -82.77 -18.49 -2.15
CA MET A 4 -82.58 -17.19 -1.54
C MET A 4 -82.04 -17.21 -0.08
N ASN A 5 -80.74 -16.94 0.11
CA ASN A 5 -80.32 -16.18 1.31
C ASN A 5 -78.83 -15.67 1.10
N ARG A 6 -78.69 -14.45 0.83
CA ARG A 6 -78.22 -13.29 1.59
C ARG A 6 -76.72 -13.38 2.03
N LEU A 7 -75.97 -12.45 1.43
CA LEU A 7 -74.74 -11.85 1.94
C LEU A 7 -74.93 -11.28 3.36
N PRO A 8 -73.85 -11.16 4.10
CA PRO A 8 -73.48 -9.80 4.44
C PRO A 8 -72.01 -9.42 4.20
N ALA A 9 -71.95 -8.14 4.02
CA ALA A 9 -70.79 -7.33 3.86
C ALA A 9 -69.84 -7.24 5.10
N GLY A 10 -68.67 -6.80 4.84
CA GLY A 10 -67.80 -6.12 5.83
C GLY A 10 -66.44 -6.82 5.98
N VAL A 11 -65.42 -6.29 5.59
CA VAL A 11 -64.58 -5.32 6.28
C VAL A 11 -63.38 -5.02 5.42
N LEU A 12 -63.19 -3.80 5.05
CA LEU A 12 -61.95 -3.24 4.53
C LEU A 12 -60.86 -3.32 5.60
N ALA A 13 -59.76 -4.02 5.33
CA ALA A 13 -58.53 -3.82 6.05
C ALA A 13 -57.46 -3.29 5.09
N ARG A 14 -57.24 -1.99 5.18
CA ARG A 14 -56.11 -1.30 4.57
C ARG A 14 -54.83 -1.78 5.22
N GLY A 15 -54.09 -2.67 4.57
CA GLY A 15 -52.73 -3.04 4.92
C GLY A 15 -51.78 -2.04 4.29
N LEU A 16 -51.23 -1.15 5.10
CA LEU A 16 -50.14 -0.22 4.73
C LEU A 16 -48.87 -1.03 4.55
N ALA A 17 -48.41 -1.28 3.34
CA ALA A 17 -47.12 -1.87 3.04
C ALA A 17 -46.02 -0.80 3.22
N VAL A 18 -45.33 -0.87 4.35
CA VAL A 18 -44.10 -0.09 4.59
C VAL A 18 -42.99 -0.74 3.83
N LEU A 19 -42.59 -0.11 2.70
CA LEU A 19 -41.43 -0.48 1.91
C LEU A 19 -40.18 0.04 2.63
N ALA A 20 -39.50 -0.80 3.42
CA ALA A 20 -38.21 -0.48 4.03
C ALA A 20 -37.13 -0.59 2.93
N LEU A 21 -36.65 0.55 2.40
CA LEU A 21 -35.41 0.60 1.64
C LEU A 21 -34.23 0.36 2.58
N ALA A 22 -33.70 -0.86 2.58
CA ALA A 22 -32.40 -1.14 3.17
C ALA A 22 -31.31 -0.63 2.21
N ALA A 23 -30.80 0.57 2.45
CA ALA A 23 -29.59 1.07 1.83
C ALA A 23 -28.41 0.29 2.39
N GLY A 24 -28.07 -0.84 1.76
CA GLY A 24 -26.85 -1.60 2.01
C GLY A 24 -25.64 -0.80 1.54
N GLY A 25 -25.05 0.04 2.40
CA GLY A 25 -23.76 0.66 2.16
C GLY A 25 -22.68 -0.43 2.16
N CYS A 26 -22.17 -0.81 1.00
CA CYS A 26 -20.95 -1.59 0.87
C CYS A 26 -19.77 -0.71 1.32
N ALA A 27 -19.47 -0.74 2.62
CA ALA A 27 -18.18 -0.26 3.12
C ALA A 27 -17.12 -1.27 2.65
N SER A 28 -16.48 -0.98 1.53
CA SER A 28 -15.29 -1.72 1.07
C SER A 28 -14.16 -1.40 2.04
N THR A 29 -14.02 -2.20 3.08
CA THR A 29 -12.84 -2.17 3.95
C THR A 29 -11.66 -2.65 3.09
N PRO A 30 -10.59 -1.86 2.90
CA PRO A 30 -9.42 -2.36 2.19
C PRO A 30 -8.88 -3.59 2.91
N PRO A 31 -8.43 -4.63 2.17
CA PRO A 31 -7.91 -5.84 2.79
C PRO A 31 -6.71 -5.49 3.68
N THR A 32 -6.88 -5.62 4.98
CA THR A 32 -5.78 -5.49 5.94
C THR A 32 -4.93 -6.75 5.82
N VAL A 33 -3.82 -6.67 5.08
CA VAL A 33 -2.82 -7.75 5.05
C VAL A 33 -2.25 -7.89 6.46
N PRO A 34 -2.24 -9.10 7.05
CA PRO A 34 -1.64 -9.32 8.36
C PRO A 34 -0.19 -8.82 8.39
N VAL A 35 0.22 -8.16 9.48
CA VAL A 35 1.59 -7.60 9.64
C VAL A 35 2.67 -8.65 9.38
N ALA A 36 2.43 -9.90 9.80
CA ALA A 36 3.34 -11.03 9.58
C ALA A 36 3.53 -11.44 8.11
N ALA A 37 2.65 -11.01 7.20
CA ALA A 37 2.72 -11.31 5.78
C ALA A 37 3.31 -10.17 4.93
N ARG A 38 3.75 -9.07 5.57
CA ARG A 38 4.33 -7.92 4.85
C ARG A 38 5.83 -8.14 4.64
N PRO A 39 6.31 -8.21 3.39
CA PRO A 39 7.73 -8.33 3.11
C PRO A 39 8.51 -7.20 3.79
N LEU A 40 9.66 -7.51 4.37
CA LEU A 40 10.51 -6.54 5.07
C LEU A 40 9.82 -5.76 6.21
N GLY A 41 8.70 -6.23 6.75
CA GLY A 41 8.00 -5.55 7.85
C GLY A 41 7.67 -4.09 7.60
N VAL A 42 7.52 -3.68 6.33
CA VAL A 42 7.24 -2.31 5.94
C VAL A 42 6.03 -2.22 5.01
N GLU A 43 5.44 -1.04 4.98
CA GLU A 43 4.41 -0.62 4.04
C GLU A 43 4.94 0.51 3.20
N VAL A 44 4.99 0.31 1.88
CA VAL A 44 5.40 1.36 0.95
C VAL A 44 4.27 2.37 0.81
N GLU A 45 4.56 3.64 1.08
CA GLU A 45 3.59 4.72 1.01
C GLU A 45 3.64 5.45 -0.33
N ALA A 46 4.84 5.68 -0.86
CA ALA A 46 5.04 6.38 -2.12
C ALA A 46 6.44 6.13 -2.69
N LEU A 47 6.56 6.22 -3.99
CA LEU A 47 7.84 6.29 -4.70
C LEU A 47 7.76 7.46 -5.68
N ARG A 48 8.54 8.52 -5.45
CA ARG A 48 8.45 9.77 -6.21
C ARG A 48 9.77 10.15 -6.85
N LEU A 49 9.68 10.76 -8.03
CA LEU A 49 10.84 11.43 -8.62
C LEU A 49 11.21 12.66 -7.79
N SER A 50 12.51 12.85 -7.58
CA SER A 50 13.09 14.00 -6.89
C SER A 50 14.35 14.48 -7.63
N ALA A 51 14.91 15.60 -7.20
CA ALA A 51 16.10 16.21 -7.81
C ALA A 51 15.98 16.32 -9.35
N ALA A 52 14.88 16.92 -9.83
CA ALA A 52 14.56 17.07 -11.25
C ALA A 52 14.58 15.73 -12.04
N GLY A 53 14.18 14.63 -11.38
CA GLY A 53 14.10 13.29 -11.96
C GLY A 53 15.40 12.48 -11.88
N TYR A 54 16.48 13.01 -11.31
CA TYR A 54 17.75 12.29 -11.17
C TYR A 54 17.81 11.39 -9.92
N MET A 55 16.78 11.45 -9.06
CA MET A 55 16.66 10.61 -7.88
C MET A 55 15.22 10.12 -7.72
N LEU A 56 15.06 9.05 -6.94
CA LEU A 56 13.79 8.51 -6.49
C LEU A 56 13.76 8.55 -4.96
N ASP A 57 12.69 9.11 -4.39
CA ASP A 57 12.40 9.14 -2.95
C ASP A 57 11.37 8.06 -2.63
N LEU A 58 11.82 6.95 -2.07
CA LEU A 58 10.96 5.89 -1.54
C LEU A 58 10.57 6.21 -0.10
N ARG A 59 9.28 6.36 0.14
CA ARG A 59 8.71 6.54 1.48
C ARG A 59 8.02 5.29 1.94
N TYR A 60 8.33 4.86 3.15
CA TYR A 60 7.79 3.64 3.73
C TYR A 60 7.56 3.79 5.23
N ARG A 61 6.56 3.07 5.72
CA ARG A 61 6.23 2.97 7.15
C ARG A 61 6.72 1.65 7.68
N VAL A 62 7.44 1.66 8.79
CA VAL A 62 7.83 0.43 9.48
C VAL A 62 6.65 -0.06 10.31
N VAL A 63 6.20 -1.27 10.07
CA VAL A 63 5.12 -1.93 10.82
C VAL A 63 5.64 -3.01 11.75
N ASP A 64 6.73 -3.67 11.37
CA ASP A 64 7.45 -4.67 12.18
C ASP A 64 8.94 -4.34 12.14
N VAL A 65 9.51 -3.96 13.29
CA VAL A 65 10.91 -3.51 13.39
C VAL A 65 11.89 -4.68 13.21
N ASP A 66 11.55 -5.86 13.70
CA ASP A 66 12.42 -7.03 13.61
C ASP A 66 12.50 -7.54 12.17
N ALA A 67 11.36 -7.63 11.50
CA ALA A 67 11.30 -7.98 10.07
C ALA A 67 11.96 -6.92 9.18
N ALA A 68 11.96 -5.64 9.59
CA ALA A 68 12.58 -4.53 8.86
C ALA A 68 14.09 -4.39 9.11
N ALA A 69 14.67 -5.14 10.05
CA ALA A 69 16.08 -5.03 10.42
C ALA A 69 17.04 -5.00 9.22
N PRO A 70 16.90 -5.85 8.18
CA PRO A 70 17.77 -5.82 7.01
C PRO A 70 17.80 -4.47 6.26
N LEU A 71 16.71 -3.69 6.31
CA LEU A 71 16.66 -2.35 5.71
C LEU A 71 17.57 -1.34 6.41
N PHE A 72 17.95 -1.58 7.67
CA PHE A 72 18.70 -0.63 8.50
C PHE A 72 20.13 -1.06 8.76
N GLU A 73 20.50 -2.25 8.33
CA GLU A 73 21.88 -2.75 8.44
C GLU A 73 22.81 -2.04 7.46
N ARG A 74 23.97 -1.59 7.93
CA ARG A 74 24.96 -0.88 7.10
C ARG A 74 25.53 -1.73 5.96
N GLY A 75 25.65 -3.03 6.17
CA GLY A 75 26.17 -3.97 5.17
C GLY A 75 25.19 -4.29 4.05
N THR A 76 23.92 -4.10 4.29
CA THR A 76 22.88 -4.37 3.30
C THR A 76 22.82 -3.28 2.23
N ARG A 77 22.67 -3.69 0.98
CA ARG A 77 22.56 -2.79 -0.18
C ARG A 77 21.18 -2.91 -0.81
N PRO A 78 20.20 -2.11 -0.37
CA PRO A 78 18.92 -2.05 -1.05
C PRO A 78 19.07 -1.48 -2.46
N PHE A 79 18.30 -2.00 -3.40
CA PHE A 79 18.21 -1.44 -4.75
C PHE A 79 16.79 -1.57 -5.28
N LEU A 80 16.42 -0.66 -6.19
CA LEU A 80 15.20 -0.74 -6.96
C LEU A 80 15.51 -1.39 -8.30
N VAL A 81 14.64 -2.29 -8.75
CA VAL A 81 14.68 -2.89 -10.08
C VAL A 81 13.50 -2.38 -10.87
N GLU A 82 13.72 -1.84 -12.05
CA GLU A 82 12.66 -1.47 -12.98
C GLU A 82 12.20 -2.73 -13.72
N GLU A 83 10.89 -3.05 -13.66
CA GLU A 83 10.35 -4.32 -14.16
C GLU A 83 10.47 -4.47 -15.68
N GLY A 84 10.39 -3.37 -16.43
CA GLY A 84 10.42 -3.41 -17.90
C GLY A 84 11.83 -3.64 -18.48
N SER A 85 12.84 -2.97 -17.94
CA SER A 85 14.23 -3.02 -18.45
C SER A 85 15.16 -3.89 -17.61
N GLY A 86 14.78 -4.22 -16.37
CA GLY A 86 15.64 -4.86 -15.39
C GLY A 86 16.73 -3.95 -14.82
N ALA A 87 16.67 -2.65 -15.08
CA ALA A 87 17.66 -1.69 -14.59
C ALA A 87 17.65 -1.62 -13.07
N GLN A 88 18.84 -1.63 -12.48
CA GLN A 88 19.02 -1.57 -11.03
C GLN A 88 19.47 -0.19 -10.58
N LEU A 89 18.75 0.40 -9.63
CA LEU A 89 19.02 1.71 -9.08
C LEU A 89 19.44 1.56 -7.61
N ALA A 90 20.63 1.99 -7.30
CA ALA A 90 21.21 1.85 -5.96
C ALA A 90 21.02 3.10 -5.11
N VAL A 91 21.10 2.90 -3.79
CA VAL A 91 21.18 4.00 -2.82
C VAL A 91 22.56 4.65 -2.92
N PRO A 92 22.67 5.94 -3.28
CA PRO A 92 23.96 6.59 -3.37
C PRO A 92 24.61 6.73 -2.00
N THR A 93 25.93 6.62 -1.98
CA THR A 93 26.76 6.84 -0.80
C THR A 93 27.54 8.13 -0.96
N THR A 94 27.44 9.02 0.01
CA THR A 94 28.16 10.27 0.03
C THR A 94 29.28 10.23 1.07
N PRO A 95 30.43 10.91 0.84
CA PRO A 95 31.54 10.89 1.79
C PRO A 95 31.20 11.42 3.19
N LYS A 96 30.29 12.42 3.24
CA LYS A 96 29.93 13.08 4.51
C LYS A 96 28.73 12.44 5.24
N LEU A 97 27.72 11.98 4.49
CA LEU A 97 26.47 11.49 5.04
C LEU A 97 26.35 9.95 4.99
N GLY A 98 27.25 9.28 4.29
CA GLY A 98 27.14 7.84 4.02
C GLY A 98 26.00 7.54 3.03
N GLN A 99 25.30 6.43 3.24
CA GLN A 99 24.15 6.03 2.42
C GLN A 99 22.96 6.95 2.69
N LEU A 100 22.26 7.36 1.65
CA LEU A 100 21.08 8.22 1.75
C LEU A 100 19.82 7.44 2.21
N ARG A 101 19.94 6.82 3.37
CA ARG A 101 18.89 6.10 4.08
C ARG A 101 19.21 6.02 5.58
N THR A 102 18.23 5.69 6.39
CA THR A 102 18.47 5.39 7.82
C THR A 102 19.20 4.05 7.94
N THR A 103 20.32 4.02 8.69
CA THR A 103 21.17 2.84 8.91
C THR A 103 21.36 2.51 10.38
N ARG A 104 20.50 3.00 11.27
CA ARG A 104 20.56 2.77 12.71
C ARG A 104 19.26 2.17 13.20
N ILE A 105 19.23 0.85 13.36
CA ILE A 105 18.02 0.14 13.81
C ILE A 105 17.52 0.64 15.18
N GLN A 106 18.41 1.04 16.07
CA GLN A 106 18.04 1.54 17.42
C GLN A 106 17.21 2.82 17.39
N SER A 107 17.25 3.56 16.29
CA SER A 107 16.43 4.77 16.09
C SER A 107 15.10 4.50 15.39
N VAL A 108 14.85 3.25 14.97
CA VAL A 108 13.65 2.86 14.25
C VAL A 108 12.51 2.62 15.21
N LYS A 109 11.34 3.18 14.88
CA LYS A 109 10.12 3.05 15.67
C LYS A 109 8.99 2.53 14.78
N PRO A 110 8.17 1.58 15.28
CA PRO A 110 7.00 1.12 14.56
C PRO A 110 6.01 2.27 14.33
N GLY A 111 5.30 2.22 13.22
CA GLY A 111 4.33 3.23 12.82
C GLY A 111 4.94 4.52 12.25
N ARG A 112 6.26 4.71 12.31
CA ARG A 112 6.94 5.91 11.80
C ARG A 112 7.29 5.76 10.32
N MET A 113 7.24 6.88 9.60
CA MET A 113 7.69 6.99 8.21
C MET A 113 9.20 7.20 8.12
N TYR A 114 9.79 6.52 7.14
CA TYR A 114 11.20 6.65 6.76
C TYR A 114 11.30 6.89 5.26
N SER A 115 12.44 7.41 4.83
CA SER A 115 12.74 7.56 3.41
C SER A 115 14.07 6.92 3.02
N MET A 116 14.16 6.53 1.78
CA MET A 116 15.36 6.00 1.15
C MET A 116 15.47 6.59 -0.25
N ILE A 117 16.63 7.16 -0.55
CA ILE A 117 16.88 7.81 -1.83
C ILE A 117 17.66 6.88 -2.74
N PHE A 118 17.20 6.73 -3.98
CA PHE A 118 17.90 5.98 -5.03
C PHE A 118 18.36 6.91 -6.15
N ALA A 119 19.52 6.61 -6.74
CA ALA A 119 19.98 7.32 -7.90
C ALA A 119 19.19 6.88 -9.15
N ASN A 120 18.81 7.85 -9.98
CA ASN A 120 18.19 7.63 -11.29
C ASN A 120 19.04 8.26 -12.40
N PRO A 121 20.18 7.64 -12.76
CA PRO A 121 21.10 8.18 -13.73
C PRO A 121 20.43 8.30 -15.10
N GLY A 122 20.65 9.42 -15.76
CA GLY A 122 20.03 9.68 -17.06
C GLY A 122 18.51 9.81 -17.02
N ARG A 123 17.89 9.85 -15.84
CA ARG A 123 16.42 9.86 -15.65
C ARG A 123 15.76 8.67 -16.35
N LEU A 124 16.38 7.51 -16.23
CA LEU A 124 15.96 6.26 -16.88
C LEU A 124 14.54 5.88 -16.46
N VAL A 125 14.23 6.00 -15.16
CA VAL A 125 12.90 5.72 -14.61
C VAL A 125 12.04 6.97 -14.69
N GLN A 126 10.83 6.82 -15.19
CA GLN A 126 9.83 7.88 -15.39
C GLN A 126 8.57 7.61 -14.54
N PRO A 127 7.68 8.60 -14.38
CA PRO A 127 6.39 8.37 -13.74
C PRO A 127 5.61 7.23 -14.41
N GLY A 128 4.95 6.41 -13.59
CA GLY A 128 4.22 5.23 -14.06
C GLY A 128 5.06 3.96 -14.18
N ALA A 129 6.39 4.04 -14.07
CA ALA A 129 7.25 2.86 -14.08
C ALA A 129 6.95 1.95 -12.87
N ARG A 130 7.03 0.64 -13.10
CA ARG A 130 6.83 -0.38 -12.06
C ARG A 130 8.18 -0.82 -11.52
N MET A 131 8.30 -0.79 -10.21
CA MET A 131 9.56 -1.04 -9.52
C MET A 131 9.40 -2.17 -8.50
N VAL A 132 10.51 -2.88 -8.28
CA VAL A 132 10.67 -3.86 -7.21
C VAL A 132 11.75 -3.38 -6.27
N LEU A 133 11.46 -3.26 -4.97
CA LEU A 133 12.47 -3.05 -3.96
C LEU A 133 13.09 -4.41 -3.58
N ALA A 134 14.39 -4.54 -3.74
CA ALA A 134 15.14 -5.73 -3.37
C ALA A 134 16.11 -5.44 -2.22
N VAL A 135 16.10 -6.30 -1.21
CA VAL A 135 16.94 -6.19 0.00
C VAL A 135 17.38 -7.59 0.40
N GLY A 136 18.61 -7.97 0.06
CA GLY A 136 19.04 -9.36 0.19
C GLY A 136 18.15 -10.28 -0.65
N ASP A 137 17.58 -11.30 -0.02
CA ASP A 137 16.68 -12.25 -0.66
C ASP A 137 15.20 -11.82 -0.65
N GLN A 138 14.88 -10.74 0.03
CA GLN A 138 13.50 -10.24 0.14
C GLN A 138 13.18 -9.19 -0.93
N ARG A 139 11.93 -9.19 -1.38
CA ARG A 139 11.44 -8.30 -2.44
C ARG A 139 10.07 -7.73 -2.09
N ILE A 140 9.84 -6.48 -2.48
CA ILE A 140 8.52 -5.85 -2.50
C ILE A 140 8.25 -5.44 -3.94
N GLU A 141 7.23 -6.04 -4.53
CA GLU A 141 6.84 -5.84 -5.93
C GLU A 141 5.68 -4.85 -6.07
N GLY A 142 5.42 -4.41 -7.30
CA GLY A 142 4.25 -3.60 -7.62
C GLY A 142 4.31 -2.15 -7.15
N ILE A 143 5.51 -1.62 -6.86
CA ILE A 143 5.69 -0.22 -6.51
C ILE A 143 5.63 0.62 -7.80
N VAL A 144 4.75 1.60 -7.84
CA VAL A 144 4.59 2.49 -9.01
C VAL A 144 5.19 3.86 -8.70
N VAL A 145 5.93 4.41 -9.66
CA VAL A 145 6.52 5.76 -9.56
C VAL A 145 5.44 6.80 -9.81
N GLU A 146 5.26 7.74 -8.87
CA GLU A 146 4.35 8.89 -8.96
C GLU A 146 5.02 10.10 -9.62
#